data_8f495c0c7be64aa1c51a19d9f481cd6c
#
_entry.id   8f495c0c7be64aa1c51a19d9f481cd6c
#
_cell.length_a   1.000
_cell.length_b   1.000
_cell.length_c   1.000
_cell.angle_alpha   90.00
_cell.angle_beta   90.00
_cell.angle_gamma   90.00
#
_symmetry.space_group_name_H-M   'P 1'
#
loop_
_entity.id
_entity.type
_entity.pdbx_description
1 polymer ?
#
loop_
_entity_poly.entity_id
_entity_poly.type
_entity_poly.pdbx_seq_one_letter_code
_entity_poly.pdbx_strand_id
1 'polypeptide(L)'
;NYDLKPVPYSDIDWVMNPDGTSDQEWTPVEVTGTYLPELATVVRNRPLNGQPGFLQLVPLRLPSGELLIIERGWLFASSELVTPDSNPLPTGGEHSLTLRLRVSEPDLNREDVPGQIASIDLPRLAERFAESGEVIEEHYGRVVTEQPSYQDAPFPMPKPTLNEGNHLSYAIQWIIFGVMAFAAFFWALRNDRRIRLEEAGLLEPKQQKRTQAV
;
A
#
# COMPACT_ATOMS: atom_id res chain seq x y z
N ASN A 1 -1.95 14.65 3.23
CA ASN A 1 -0.91 15.39 2.48
C ASN A 1 -0.97 15.16 0.96
N TYR A 2 -1.57 14.06 0.51
CA TYR A 2 -1.48 13.61 -0.90
C TYR A 2 -1.90 14.68 -1.94
N ASP A 3 -2.89 15.50 -1.64
CA ASP A 3 -3.45 16.50 -2.55
C ASP A 3 -2.95 17.94 -2.29
N LEU A 4 -1.91 18.10 -1.46
CA LEU A 4 -1.25 19.38 -1.24
C LEU A 4 -0.50 19.83 -2.50
N LYS A 5 -0.24 21.12 -2.60
CA LYS A 5 0.66 21.65 -3.64
C LYS A 5 2.11 21.29 -3.30
N PRO A 6 2.93 20.99 -4.31
CA PRO A 6 4.35 20.74 -4.08
C PRO A 6 5.04 21.96 -3.43
N VAL A 7 5.95 21.67 -2.51
CA VAL A 7 6.83 22.66 -1.87
C VAL A 7 8.28 22.32 -2.19
N PRO A 8 9.22 23.26 -2.12
CA PRO A 8 10.64 22.96 -2.29
C PRO A 8 11.08 21.89 -1.28
N TYR A 9 11.87 20.91 -1.73
CA TYR A 9 12.39 19.86 -0.85
C TYR A 9 13.22 20.43 0.33
N SER A 10 13.93 21.53 0.11
CA SER A 10 14.67 22.25 1.13
C SER A 10 13.83 22.80 2.29
N ASP A 11 12.53 22.96 2.07
CA ASP A 11 11.61 23.52 3.08
C ASP A 11 10.97 22.43 3.96
N ILE A 12 11.35 21.17 3.73
CA ILE A 12 10.87 20.04 4.51
C ILE A 12 11.74 19.84 5.75
N ASP A 13 11.14 19.96 6.91
CA ASP A 13 11.70 19.55 8.19
C ASP A 13 11.11 18.16 8.55
N TRP A 14 11.75 17.10 8.01
CA TRP A 14 11.23 15.75 8.16
C TRP A 14 11.39 15.26 9.60
N VAL A 15 10.27 14.88 10.21
CA VAL A 15 10.23 14.38 11.58
C VAL A 15 9.65 12.97 11.61
N MET A 16 10.40 12.05 12.19
CA MET A 16 9.94 10.68 12.45
C MET A 16 9.24 10.60 13.81
N ASN A 17 8.04 10.04 13.83
CA ASN A 17 7.33 9.71 15.05
C ASN A 17 7.94 8.45 15.72
N PRO A 18 7.76 8.25 17.04
CA PRO A 18 8.27 7.08 17.74
C PRO A 18 7.75 5.73 17.22
N ASP A 19 6.64 5.72 16.50
CA ASP A 19 6.03 4.54 15.89
C ASP A 19 6.55 4.23 14.47
N GLY A 20 7.53 5.01 13.98
CA GLY A 20 8.11 4.84 12.66
C GLY A 20 7.29 5.46 11.52
N THR A 21 6.29 6.27 11.83
CA THR A 21 5.52 7.07 10.85
C THR A 21 6.05 8.49 10.75
N SER A 22 5.54 9.27 9.81
CA SER A 22 5.76 10.72 9.75
C SER A 22 4.48 11.42 9.31
N ASP A 23 4.14 12.52 9.99
CA ASP A 23 3.02 13.37 9.59
C ASP A 23 3.23 14.03 8.22
N GLN A 24 4.48 14.04 7.74
CA GLN A 24 4.88 14.57 6.45
C GLN A 24 4.85 13.52 5.34
N GLU A 25 4.53 12.27 5.67
CA GLU A 25 4.38 11.22 4.64
C GLU A 25 3.34 11.63 3.58
N TRP A 26 3.64 11.34 2.31
CA TRP A 26 2.87 11.73 1.14
C TRP A 26 2.92 13.21 0.77
N THR A 27 3.68 14.03 1.49
CA THR A 27 3.86 15.43 1.12
C THR A 27 4.51 15.51 -0.27
N PRO A 28 3.93 16.27 -1.20
CA PRO A 28 4.54 16.48 -2.50
C PRO A 28 5.65 17.54 -2.40
N VAL A 29 6.81 17.24 -2.99
CA VAL A 29 7.97 18.12 -2.99
C VAL A 29 8.56 18.26 -4.38
N GLU A 30 9.19 19.42 -4.64
CA GLU A 30 10.01 19.67 -5.81
C GLU A 30 11.48 19.56 -5.44
N VAL A 31 12.23 18.78 -6.20
CA VAL A 31 13.66 18.55 -5.97
C VAL A 31 14.41 18.54 -7.29
N THR A 32 15.66 19.01 -7.28
CA THR A 32 16.57 18.93 -8.41
C THR A 32 17.81 18.16 -8.00
N GLY A 33 18.32 17.30 -8.88
CA GLY A 33 19.51 16.49 -8.61
C GLY A 33 19.95 15.70 -9.83
N THR A 34 20.99 14.90 -9.64
CA THR A 34 21.57 14.07 -10.70
C THR A 34 21.31 12.60 -10.37
N TYR A 35 20.64 11.86 -11.25
CA TYR A 35 20.51 10.43 -11.10
C TYR A 35 21.84 9.68 -11.19
N LEU A 36 21.94 8.60 -10.44
CA LEU A 36 23.05 7.65 -10.49
C LEU A 36 22.54 6.29 -11.04
N PRO A 37 22.38 6.17 -12.37
CA PRO A 37 21.78 4.97 -12.99
C PRO A 37 22.59 3.69 -12.73
N GLU A 38 23.88 3.80 -12.49
CA GLU A 38 24.79 2.70 -12.17
C GLU A 38 24.47 2.03 -10.81
N LEU A 39 23.77 2.76 -9.93
CA LEU A 39 23.32 2.26 -8.62
C LEU A 39 21.86 1.78 -8.65
N ALA A 40 21.24 1.78 -9.83
CA ALA A 40 19.85 1.37 -9.94
C ALA A 40 19.64 -0.07 -9.42
N THR A 41 18.56 -0.26 -8.70
CA THR A 41 18.14 -1.56 -8.19
C THR A 41 16.63 -1.72 -8.33
N VAL A 42 16.11 -2.94 -8.21
CA VAL A 42 14.66 -3.16 -8.25
C VAL A 42 14.18 -3.84 -6.98
N VAL A 43 12.98 -3.46 -6.53
CA VAL A 43 12.30 -4.11 -5.42
C VAL A 43 11.41 -5.19 -5.98
N ARG A 44 11.66 -6.43 -5.57
CA ARG A 44 10.90 -7.60 -6.04
C ARG A 44 9.56 -7.77 -5.32
N ASN A 45 8.67 -8.59 -5.89
CA ASN A 45 7.38 -8.95 -5.31
C ASN A 45 6.47 -7.73 -5.09
N ARG A 46 6.35 -6.88 -6.09
CA ARG A 46 5.49 -5.69 -6.06
C ARG A 46 4.32 -5.85 -7.05
N PRO A 47 3.30 -6.64 -6.72
CA PRO A 47 2.16 -6.80 -7.61
C PRO A 47 1.37 -5.49 -7.72
N LEU A 48 0.91 -5.19 -8.94
CA LEU A 48 0.03 -4.05 -9.23
C LEU A 48 -1.17 -4.53 -10.05
N ASN A 49 -2.40 -4.26 -9.59
CA ASN A 49 -3.64 -4.69 -10.25
C ASN A 49 -3.68 -6.19 -10.58
N GLY A 50 -3.11 -7.03 -9.70
CA GLY A 50 -3.06 -8.48 -9.88
C GLY A 50 -1.95 -8.97 -10.83
N GLN A 51 -1.17 -8.07 -11.42
CA GLN A 51 -0.02 -8.40 -12.24
C GLN A 51 1.26 -8.44 -11.39
N PRO A 52 2.13 -9.45 -11.54
CA PRO A 52 3.42 -9.49 -10.88
C PRO A 52 4.35 -8.42 -11.44
N GLY A 53 5.20 -7.85 -10.56
CA GLY A 53 6.14 -6.81 -11.00
C GLY A 53 7.12 -6.39 -9.93
N PHE A 54 7.84 -5.34 -10.26
CA PHE A 54 8.93 -4.77 -9.51
C PHE A 54 8.76 -3.25 -9.40
N LEU A 55 9.40 -2.64 -8.39
CA LEU A 55 9.58 -1.18 -8.37
C LEU A 55 11.02 -0.85 -8.78
N GLN A 56 11.19 0.16 -9.61
CA GLN A 56 12.52 0.67 -9.94
C GLN A 56 12.96 1.70 -8.91
N LEU A 57 14.15 1.51 -8.34
CA LEU A 57 14.81 2.49 -7.49
C LEU A 57 16.08 3.00 -8.18
N VAL A 58 16.25 4.32 -8.17
CA VAL A 58 17.47 4.98 -8.64
C VAL A 58 17.85 6.07 -7.66
N PRO A 59 19.07 6.07 -7.08
CA PRO A 59 19.52 7.17 -6.25
C PRO A 59 19.63 8.47 -7.04
N LEU A 60 19.23 9.56 -6.42
CA LEU A 60 19.38 10.94 -6.92
C LEU A 60 20.37 11.66 -6.02
N ARG A 61 21.48 12.13 -6.58
CA ARG A 61 22.43 12.99 -5.87
C ARG A 61 21.89 14.40 -5.79
N LEU A 62 21.65 14.87 -4.60
CA LEU A 62 21.21 16.23 -4.31
C LEU A 62 22.38 17.24 -4.45
N PRO A 63 22.08 18.55 -4.58
CA PRO A 63 23.11 19.59 -4.54
C PRO A 63 23.91 19.62 -3.23
N SER A 64 23.36 19.11 -2.12
CA SER A 64 24.06 18.91 -0.83
C SER A 64 25.15 17.84 -0.89
N GLY A 65 25.07 16.92 -1.88
CA GLY A 65 25.93 15.75 -2.03
C GLY A 65 25.30 14.45 -1.51
N GLU A 66 24.25 14.54 -0.71
CA GLU A 66 23.49 13.39 -0.19
C GLU A 66 22.72 12.65 -1.30
N LEU A 67 22.41 11.40 -1.05
CA LEU A 67 21.66 10.54 -1.95
C LEU A 67 20.23 10.35 -1.45
N LEU A 68 19.27 10.87 -2.21
CA LEU A 68 17.85 10.59 -2.02
C LEU A 68 17.47 9.37 -2.88
N ILE A 69 16.93 8.32 -2.26
CA ILE A 69 16.42 7.15 -3.01
C ILE A 69 15.12 7.52 -3.70
N ILE A 70 15.05 7.26 -5.02
CA ILE A 70 13.89 7.59 -5.84
C ILE A 70 13.23 6.31 -6.34
N GLU A 71 11.97 6.11 -5.95
CA GLU A 71 11.07 5.13 -6.56
C GLU A 71 10.49 5.75 -7.84
N ARG A 72 11.02 5.34 -9.00
CA ARG A 72 10.59 5.92 -10.29
C ARG A 72 9.27 5.36 -10.79
N GLY A 73 8.92 4.16 -10.39
CA GLY A 73 7.66 3.53 -10.77
C GLY A 73 7.75 2.02 -10.86
N TRP A 74 6.71 1.44 -11.44
CA TRP A 74 6.49 0.02 -11.50
C TRP A 74 6.89 -0.57 -12.87
N LEU A 75 7.48 -1.78 -12.82
CA LEU A 75 7.93 -2.55 -13.98
C LEU A 75 7.21 -3.89 -14.03
N PHE A 76 6.80 -4.33 -15.22
CA PHE A 76 6.27 -5.67 -15.42
C PHE A 76 7.34 -6.73 -15.14
N ALA A 77 6.93 -7.86 -14.58
CA ALA A 77 7.79 -9.02 -14.49
C ALA A 77 7.91 -9.69 -15.87
N SER A 78 9.10 -10.26 -16.16
CA SER A 78 9.31 -11.14 -17.30
C SER A 78 8.43 -12.40 -17.21
N SER A 79 8.36 -13.17 -18.27
CA SER A 79 7.63 -14.43 -18.29
C SER A 79 8.10 -15.44 -17.23
N GLU A 80 9.36 -15.36 -16.82
CA GLU A 80 9.95 -16.19 -15.77
C GLU A 80 9.71 -15.65 -14.34
N LEU A 81 9.15 -14.45 -14.21
CA LEU A 81 8.85 -13.75 -12.96
C LEU A 81 10.07 -13.47 -12.05
N VAL A 82 11.28 -13.63 -12.57
CA VAL A 82 12.54 -13.49 -11.80
C VAL A 82 13.15 -12.10 -11.93
N THR A 83 12.96 -11.46 -13.09
CA THR A 83 13.47 -10.13 -13.40
C THR A 83 12.37 -9.28 -14.04
N PRO A 84 12.52 -7.95 -14.06
CA PRO A 84 11.67 -7.12 -14.91
C PRO A 84 11.82 -7.51 -16.40
N ASP A 85 10.73 -7.38 -17.16
CA ASP A 85 10.73 -7.53 -18.61
C ASP A 85 11.60 -6.46 -19.29
N SER A 86 11.54 -5.24 -18.75
CA SER A 86 12.35 -4.09 -19.15
C SER A 86 12.68 -3.25 -17.93
N ASN A 87 13.86 -2.65 -17.91
CA ASN A 87 14.31 -1.76 -16.82
C ASN A 87 14.95 -0.49 -17.39
N PRO A 88 14.17 0.43 -17.99
CA PRO A 88 14.68 1.63 -18.61
C PRO A 88 15.23 2.61 -17.56
N LEU A 89 16.54 2.83 -17.61
CA LEU A 89 17.23 3.73 -16.68
C LEU A 89 17.15 5.19 -17.16
N PRO A 90 17.12 6.15 -16.21
CA PRO A 90 17.25 7.56 -16.57
C PRO A 90 18.63 7.84 -17.13
N THR A 91 18.76 8.86 -17.96
CA THR A 91 20.08 9.36 -18.39
C THR A 91 20.79 10.07 -17.22
N GLY A 92 22.11 10.14 -17.28
CA GLY A 92 22.85 11.02 -16.39
C GLY A 92 22.54 12.50 -16.71
N GLY A 93 22.80 13.37 -15.72
CA GLY A 93 22.54 14.80 -15.83
C GLY A 93 21.52 15.29 -14.80
N GLU A 94 21.30 16.60 -14.81
CA GLU A 94 20.36 17.23 -13.88
C GLU A 94 18.91 16.93 -14.24
N HIS A 95 18.12 16.57 -13.22
CA HIS A 95 16.69 16.31 -13.33
C HIS A 95 15.93 17.15 -12.32
N SER A 96 14.77 17.64 -12.74
CA SER A 96 13.80 18.27 -11.84
C SER A 96 12.63 17.31 -11.63
N LEU A 97 12.33 17.01 -10.39
CA LEU A 97 11.35 16.00 -10.01
C LEU A 97 10.27 16.59 -9.11
N THR A 98 9.04 16.17 -9.31
CA THR A 98 8.01 16.24 -8.27
C THR A 98 7.89 14.88 -7.66
N LEU A 99 8.09 14.79 -6.35
CA LEU A 99 8.08 13.54 -5.59
C LEU A 99 7.00 13.58 -4.52
N ARG A 100 6.59 12.40 -4.04
CA ARG A 100 5.92 12.24 -2.76
C ARG A 100 6.85 11.53 -1.80
N LEU A 101 7.04 12.12 -0.63
CA LEU A 101 7.91 11.54 0.39
C LEU A 101 7.26 10.34 1.07
N ARG A 102 8.04 9.31 1.33
CA ARG A 102 7.62 8.06 1.95
C ARG A 102 8.62 7.65 3.02
N VAL A 103 8.13 7.08 4.10
CA VAL A 103 8.98 6.48 5.14
C VAL A 103 9.69 5.22 4.63
N SER A 104 10.85 4.89 5.22
CA SER A 104 11.57 3.64 4.99
C SER A 104 10.65 2.43 5.25
N GLU A 105 10.80 1.39 4.45
CA GLU A 105 10.14 0.12 4.71
C GLU A 105 10.97 -0.71 5.69
N PRO A 106 10.35 -1.59 6.48
CA PRO A 106 11.10 -2.47 7.39
C PRO A 106 11.93 -3.51 6.64
N ASP A 107 13.05 -3.94 7.24
CA ASP A 107 13.79 -5.10 6.77
C ASP A 107 12.90 -6.36 6.88
N LEU A 108 12.79 -7.08 5.77
CA LEU A 108 12.04 -8.34 5.71
C LEU A 108 12.90 -9.55 6.07
N ASN A 109 14.16 -9.38 6.47
CA ASN A 109 15.13 -10.45 6.75
C ASN A 109 15.22 -11.47 5.60
N ARG A 110 15.20 -10.99 4.36
CA ARG A 110 15.32 -11.81 3.16
C ARG A 110 16.64 -11.52 2.48
N GLU A 111 17.30 -12.56 1.98
CA GLU A 111 18.52 -12.41 1.20
C GLU A 111 18.26 -11.59 -0.08
N ASP A 112 19.19 -10.69 -0.38
CA ASP A 112 19.19 -9.95 -1.62
C ASP A 112 19.67 -10.85 -2.76
N VAL A 113 19.09 -10.62 -3.91
CA VAL A 113 19.53 -11.19 -5.19
C VAL A 113 20.31 -10.08 -5.92
N PRO A 114 21.35 -10.39 -6.69
CA PRO A 114 22.11 -9.36 -7.43
C PRO A 114 21.16 -8.43 -8.22
N GLY A 115 21.28 -7.12 -7.97
CA GLY A 115 20.44 -6.09 -8.59
C GLY A 115 19.02 -5.98 -8.04
N GLN A 116 18.63 -6.77 -7.03
CA GLN A 116 17.29 -6.77 -6.45
C GLN A 116 17.31 -6.72 -4.92
N ILE A 117 16.31 -6.10 -4.34
CA ILE A 117 16.06 -6.06 -2.90
C ILE A 117 14.62 -6.49 -2.58
N ALA A 118 14.38 -6.87 -1.33
CA ALA A 118 13.06 -7.34 -0.89
C ALA A 118 12.15 -6.19 -0.42
N SER A 119 12.71 -5.12 0.13
CA SER A 119 12.00 -3.94 0.66
C SER A 119 12.83 -2.67 0.43
N ILE A 120 12.17 -1.50 0.52
CA ILE A 120 12.84 -0.19 0.46
C ILE A 120 13.33 0.14 1.88
N ASP A 121 14.26 -0.66 2.36
CA ASP A 121 14.94 -0.48 3.64
C ASP A 121 16.11 0.50 3.43
N LEU A 122 15.91 1.75 3.85
CA LEU A 122 16.88 2.81 3.60
C LEU A 122 18.19 2.62 4.36
N PRO A 123 18.22 2.21 5.64
CA PRO A 123 19.46 1.86 6.33
C PRO A 123 20.29 0.82 5.58
N ARG A 124 19.67 -0.23 5.05
CA ARG A 124 20.35 -1.26 4.26
C ARG A 124 20.85 -0.73 2.92
N LEU A 125 20.12 0.18 2.29
CA LEU A 125 20.57 0.86 1.07
C LEU A 125 21.71 1.82 1.37
N ALA A 126 21.74 2.48 2.54
CA ALA A 126 22.85 3.32 2.98
C ALA A 126 24.14 2.51 3.12
N GLU A 127 24.09 1.35 3.75
CA GLU A 127 25.25 0.44 3.83
C GLU A 127 25.71 0.03 2.42
N ARG A 128 24.79 -0.30 1.53
CA ARG A 128 25.08 -0.75 0.17
C ARG A 128 25.72 0.33 -0.69
N PHE A 129 25.34 1.59 -0.53
CA PHE A 129 25.79 2.72 -1.34
C PHE A 129 26.82 3.61 -0.62
N ALA A 130 27.34 3.19 0.53
CA ALA A 130 28.29 3.96 1.37
C ALA A 130 29.49 4.51 0.61
N GLU A 131 30.01 3.78 -0.39
CA GLU A 131 31.12 4.24 -1.22
C GLU A 131 30.71 5.33 -2.23
N SER A 132 29.41 5.46 -2.53
CA SER A 132 28.89 6.39 -3.53
C SER A 132 28.39 7.70 -2.93
N GLY A 133 28.08 7.74 -1.65
CA GLY A 133 27.62 8.92 -0.91
C GLY A 133 26.78 8.58 0.30
N GLU A 134 26.43 9.58 1.08
CA GLU A 134 25.56 9.48 2.25
C GLU A 134 24.10 9.39 1.80
N VAL A 135 23.42 8.30 2.14
CA VAL A 135 21.99 8.09 1.82
C VAL A 135 21.13 8.69 2.92
N ILE A 136 20.08 9.41 2.53
CA ILE A 136 19.03 9.88 3.45
C ILE A 136 18.23 8.66 3.89
N GLU A 137 18.25 8.33 5.18
CA GLU A 137 17.67 7.11 5.73
C GLU A 137 16.24 7.28 6.24
N GLU A 138 15.81 8.52 6.46
CA GLU A 138 14.51 8.82 7.06
C GLU A 138 13.35 8.67 6.06
N HIS A 139 13.60 8.96 4.78
CA HIS A 139 12.56 8.94 3.76
C HIS A 139 13.14 8.73 2.35
N TYR A 140 12.28 8.30 1.45
CA TYR A 140 12.54 8.21 0.02
C TYR A 140 11.48 8.97 -0.78
N GLY A 141 11.77 9.26 -2.05
CA GLY A 141 10.85 9.94 -2.95
C GLY A 141 10.19 8.99 -3.93
N ARG A 142 8.85 9.05 -4.07
CA ARG A 142 8.10 8.42 -5.15
C ARG A 142 7.81 9.44 -6.24
N VAL A 143 8.19 9.15 -7.47
CA VAL A 143 8.01 10.06 -8.61
C VAL A 143 6.52 10.30 -8.90
N VAL A 144 6.19 11.57 -9.08
CA VAL A 144 4.93 12.05 -9.67
C VAL A 144 5.17 12.56 -11.08
N THR A 145 6.21 13.40 -11.25
CA THR A 145 6.68 13.88 -12.55
C THR A 145 8.19 13.97 -12.56
N GLU A 146 8.81 13.77 -13.72
CA GLU A 146 10.24 13.98 -13.91
C GLU A 146 10.53 14.74 -15.21
N GLN A 147 11.55 15.61 -15.18
CA GLN A 147 12.05 16.34 -16.33
C GLN A 147 13.57 16.18 -16.40
N PRO A 148 14.12 15.80 -17.58
CA PRO A 148 13.40 15.47 -18.81
C PRO A 148 12.53 14.23 -18.66
N SER A 149 11.39 14.21 -19.38
CA SER A 149 10.49 13.05 -19.40
C SER A 149 11.02 11.94 -20.33
N TYR A 150 10.73 10.68 -19.96
CA TYR A 150 11.15 9.52 -20.74
C TYR A 150 9.94 8.79 -21.31
N GLN A 151 10.03 8.42 -22.59
CA GLN A 151 8.94 7.73 -23.30
C GLN A 151 8.73 6.31 -22.75
N ASP A 152 9.82 5.66 -22.32
CA ASP A 152 9.83 4.30 -21.76
C ASP A 152 9.96 4.30 -20.22
N ALA A 153 9.53 5.39 -19.55
CA ALA A 153 9.58 5.45 -18.10
C ALA A 153 8.79 4.29 -17.45
N PRO A 154 9.18 3.83 -16.25
CA PRO A 154 8.37 2.90 -15.47
C PRO A 154 6.94 3.41 -15.29
N PHE A 155 5.97 2.49 -15.13
CA PHE A 155 4.58 2.87 -14.89
C PHE A 155 4.46 3.66 -13.57
N PRO A 156 3.81 4.84 -13.57
CA PRO A 156 3.62 5.60 -12.37
C PRO A 156 2.76 4.83 -11.38
N MET A 157 3.14 4.86 -10.11
CA MET A 157 2.35 4.23 -9.06
C MET A 157 1.02 4.98 -8.88
N PRO A 158 -0.12 4.28 -8.89
CA PRO A 158 -1.42 4.91 -8.72
C PRO A 158 -1.55 5.54 -7.33
N LYS A 159 -2.44 6.53 -7.23
CA LYS A 159 -2.85 7.08 -5.94
C LYS A 159 -3.41 5.95 -5.06
N PRO A 160 -3.01 5.86 -3.78
CA PRO A 160 -3.62 4.92 -2.84
C PRO A 160 -5.12 5.14 -2.80
N THR A 161 -5.89 4.09 -3.08
CA THR A 161 -7.35 4.15 -2.94
C THR A 161 -7.69 3.91 -1.47
N LEU A 162 -8.31 4.89 -0.83
CA LEU A 162 -8.97 4.71 0.46
C LEU A 162 -10.21 3.83 0.22
N ASN A 163 -10.01 2.51 0.18
CA ASN A 163 -11.12 1.58 -0.03
C ASN A 163 -11.76 1.22 1.32
N GLU A 164 -12.72 2.03 1.76
CA GLU A 164 -13.54 1.73 2.93
C GLU A 164 -14.63 0.69 2.63
N GLY A 165 -14.74 0.21 1.37
CA GLY A 165 -15.90 -0.52 0.87
C GLY A 165 -16.28 -1.80 1.61
N ASN A 166 -15.34 -2.53 2.16
CA ASN A 166 -15.64 -3.80 2.83
C ASN A 166 -16.09 -3.62 4.28
N HIS A 167 -15.61 -2.58 4.98
CA HIS A 167 -15.95 -2.37 6.41
C HIS A 167 -17.43 -2.05 6.61
N LEU A 168 -18.01 -1.24 5.75
CA LEU A 168 -19.44 -0.91 5.80
C LEU A 168 -20.30 -2.15 5.53
N SER A 169 -19.95 -2.96 4.54
CA SER A 169 -20.67 -4.19 4.22
C SER A 169 -20.63 -5.19 5.38
N TYR A 170 -19.50 -5.36 6.03
CA TYR A 170 -19.36 -6.19 7.22
C TYR A 170 -20.17 -5.62 8.40
N ALA A 171 -20.15 -4.33 8.63
CA ALA A 171 -20.94 -3.71 9.69
C ALA A 171 -22.44 -3.94 9.49
N ILE A 172 -22.95 -3.75 8.28
CA ILE A 172 -24.35 -4.01 7.93
C ILE A 172 -24.68 -5.51 8.13
N GLN A 173 -23.81 -6.41 7.72
CA GLN A 173 -23.99 -7.86 7.90
C GLN A 173 -24.13 -8.23 9.38
N TRP A 174 -23.30 -7.67 10.27
CA TRP A 174 -23.40 -7.93 11.70
C TRP A 174 -24.68 -7.37 12.31
N ILE A 175 -25.15 -6.20 11.86
CA ILE A 175 -26.44 -5.64 12.27
C ILE A 175 -27.58 -6.57 11.87
N ILE A 176 -27.58 -7.08 10.62
CA ILE A 176 -28.60 -8.03 10.14
C ILE A 176 -28.59 -9.31 10.97
N PHE A 177 -27.42 -9.87 11.26
CA PHE A 177 -27.31 -11.05 12.12
C PHE A 177 -27.84 -10.78 13.53
N GLY A 178 -27.53 -9.63 14.10
CA GLY A 178 -28.07 -9.20 15.39
C GLY A 178 -29.62 -9.17 15.37
N VAL A 179 -30.21 -8.51 14.38
CA VAL A 179 -31.68 -8.42 14.23
C VAL A 179 -32.29 -9.83 14.07
N MET A 180 -31.70 -10.69 13.27
CA MET A 180 -32.18 -12.07 13.11
C MET A 180 -32.09 -12.86 14.40
N ALA A 181 -31.01 -12.73 15.18
CA ALA A 181 -30.85 -13.40 16.47
C ALA A 181 -31.92 -12.94 17.47
N PHE A 182 -32.19 -11.62 17.55
CA PHE A 182 -33.28 -11.07 18.39
C PHE A 182 -34.66 -11.57 17.94
N ALA A 183 -34.92 -11.57 16.63
CA ALA A 183 -36.19 -12.09 16.11
C ALA A 183 -36.39 -13.58 16.45
N ALA A 184 -35.35 -14.39 16.26
CA ALA A 184 -35.37 -15.81 16.62
C ALA A 184 -35.55 -16.03 18.13
N PHE A 185 -34.89 -15.22 18.97
CA PHE A 185 -35.04 -15.27 20.41
C PHE A 185 -36.48 -14.93 20.87
N PHE A 186 -37.06 -13.86 20.36
CA PHE A 186 -38.45 -13.51 20.68
C PHE A 186 -39.47 -14.51 20.13
N TRP A 187 -39.18 -15.08 18.96
CA TRP A 187 -40.00 -16.16 18.43
C TRP A 187 -39.94 -17.40 19.34
N ALA A 188 -38.75 -17.79 19.78
CA ALA A 188 -38.55 -18.92 20.69
C ALA A 188 -39.29 -18.70 22.01
N LEU A 189 -39.14 -17.52 22.62
CA LEU A 189 -39.89 -17.17 23.85
C LEU A 189 -41.39 -17.24 23.68
N ARG A 190 -41.92 -16.73 22.57
CA ARG A 190 -43.36 -16.81 22.27
C ARG A 190 -43.82 -18.25 22.05
N ASN A 191 -43.03 -19.04 21.39
CA ASN A 191 -43.32 -20.43 21.12
C ASN A 191 -43.28 -21.27 22.42
N ASP A 192 -42.25 -21.08 23.27
CA ASP A 192 -42.17 -21.74 24.58
C ASP A 192 -43.34 -21.35 25.49
N ARG A 193 -43.70 -20.08 25.54
CA ARG A 193 -44.87 -19.61 26.30
C ARG A 193 -46.16 -20.21 25.78
N ARG A 194 -46.32 -20.37 24.47
CA ARG A 194 -47.48 -21.00 23.84
C ARG A 194 -47.55 -22.49 24.21
N ILE A 195 -46.45 -23.24 24.12
CA ILE A 195 -46.40 -24.65 24.46
C ILE A 195 -46.82 -24.86 25.92
N ARG A 196 -46.30 -24.05 26.87
CA ARG A 196 -46.68 -24.08 28.26
C ARG A 196 -48.15 -23.80 28.51
N LEU A 197 -48.76 -22.91 27.74
CA LEU A 197 -50.19 -22.59 27.83
C LEU A 197 -51.08 -23.71 27.22
N GLU A 198 -50.63 -24.35 26.16
CA GLU A 198 -51.26 -25.57 25.58
C GLU A 198 -51.19 -26.74 26.55
N GLU A 199 -50.04 -26.98 27.23
CA GLU A 199 -49.86 -28.00 28.26
C GLU A 199 -50.73 -27.76 29.50
N ALA A 200 -50.92 -26.49 29.89
CA ALA A 200 -51.79 -26.10 31.01
C ALA A 200 -53.28 -26.13 30.66
N GLY A 201 -53.68 -26.49 29.43
CA GLY A 201 -55.08 -26.54 28.99
C GLY A 201 -55.73 -25.16 28.81
N LEU A 202 -54.92 -24.10 28.77
CA LEU A 202 -55.39 -22.72 28.61
C LEU A 202 -55.50 -22.25 27.15
N LEU A 203 -54.94 -23.05 26.21
CA LEU A 203 -55.01 -22.82 24.76
C LEU A 203 -55.30 -24.12 24.00
N GLU A 204 -56.12 -24.03 22.94
CA GLU A 204 -56.35 -25.14 22.03
C GLU A 204 -55.07 -25.46 21.20
N PRO A 205 -54.71 -26.75 21.02
CA PRO A 205 -53.56 -27.12 20.23
C PRO A 205 -53.73 -26.75 18.77
N LYS A 206 -52.70 -26.20 18.13
CA LYS A 206 -52.68 -25.80 16.71
C LYS A 206 -52.85 -27.03 15.82
N GLN A 207 -54.00 -27.16 15.10
CA GLN A 207 -54.18 -28.25 14.14
C GLN A 207 -53.08 -28.19 13.07
N GLN A 208 -52.24 -29.26 13.02
CA GLN A 208 -51.32 -29.46 11.93
C GLN A 208 -52.09 -29.64 10.61
N LYS A 209 -52.01 -28.70 9.68
CA LYS A 209 -52.43 -28.90 8.30
C LYS A 209 -51.60 -30.07 7.73
N ARG A 210 -52.25 -31.26 7.65
CA ARG A 210 -51.70 -32.39 6.88
C ARG A 210 -51.61 -31.93 5.43
N THR A 211 -50.41 -31.69 4.92
CA THR A 211 -50.15 -31.59 3.49
C THR A 211 -50.45 -32.98 2.91
N GLN A 212 -51.59 -33.16 2.25
CA GLN A 212 -51.84 -34.31 1.42
C GLN A 212 -50.90 -34.20 0.23
N ALA A 213 -49.91 -35.09 0.19
CA ALA A 213 -49.15 -35.38 -1.03
C ALA A 213 -50.12 -36.13 -1.98
N VAL A 214 -50.35 -35.55 -3.14
CA VAL A 214 -50.93 -36.22 -4.32
C VAL A 214 -49.77 -36.67 -5.20
#